data_5274c06b09d9c52fcc707e671a685492
#
_entry.id   5274c06b09d9c52fcc707e671a685492
#
_cell.length_a   1.000
_cell.length_b   1.000
_cell.length_c   1.000
_cell.angle_alpha   90.00
_cell.angle_beta   90.00
_cell.angle_gamma   90.00
#
_symmetry.space_group_name_H-M   'P 1'
#
loop_
_entity.id
_entity.type
_entity.pdbx_description
1 polymer ?
#
loop_
_entity_poly.entity_id
_entity_poly.type
_entity_poly.pdbx_seq_one_letter_code
_entity_poly.pdbx_strand_id
1 'polypeptide(L)' 'MSAERQYIRNIIEEVLFYNKHLSVKECAKLLNKDKRTIIKAIYNKEIKATRIGKSYSIPQLQFQK' A
#
# COMPACT_ATOMS: atom_id res chain seq x y z
N MET A 1 -9.49 7.11 -31.13
CA MET A 1 -10.29 7.51 -29.96
C MET A 1 -10.27 6.50 -28.84
N SER A 2 -10.53 5.25 -29.14
CA SER A 2 -10.49 4.22 -28.09
C SER A 2 -9.09 4.05 -27.49
N ALA A 3 -8.04 4.24 -28.27
CA ALA A 3 -6.67 4.15 -27.80
C ALA A 3 -6.34 5.23 -26.76
N GLU A 4 -6.80 6.46 -26.99
CA GLU A 4 -6.59 7.55 -26.06
C GLU A 4 -7.32 7.33 -24.74
N ARG A 5 -8.56 6.83 -24.80
CA ARG A 5 -9.34 6.53 -23.60
C ARG A 5 -8.67 5.40 -22.80
N GLN A 6 -8.16 4.41 -23.49
CA GLN A 6 -7.49 3.29 -22.85
C GLN A 6 -6.20 3.75 -22.15
N TYR A 7 -5.46 4.66 -22.78
CA TYR A 7 -4.24 5.20 -22.20
C TYR A 7 -4.54 5.99 -20.93
N ILE A 8 -5.56 6.85 -20.96
CA ILE A 8 -5.97 7.62 -19.78
C ILE A 8 -6.45 6.70 -18.67
N ARG A 9 -7.21 5.65 -19.01
CA ARG A 9 -7.69 4.68 -18.05
C ARG A 9 -6.53 3.96 -17.35
N ASN A 10 -5.51 3.57 -18.11
CA ASN A 10 -4.34 2.89 -17.54
C ASN A 10 -3.59 3.78 -16.57
N ILE A 11 -3.46 5.06 -16.89
CA ILE A 11 -2.81 6.03 -16.00
C ILE A 11 -3.61 6.17 -14.70
N ILE A 12 -4.93 6.25 -14.79
CA ILE A 12 -5.80 6.36 -13.62
C ILE A 12 -5.69 5.11 -12.75
N GLU A 13 -5.66 3.93 -13.36
CA GLU A 13 -5.51 2.68 -12.63
C GLU A 13 -4.17 2.61 -11.90
N GLU A 14 -3.09 3.06 -12.53
CA GLU A 14 -1.79 3.12 -11.88
C GLU A 14 -1.80 4.05 -10.68
N VAL A 15 -2.37 5.24 -10.82
CA VAL A 15 -2.46 6.21 -9.73
C VAL A 15 -3.26 5.63 -8.57
N LEU A 16 -4.38 4.98 -8.85
CA LEU A 16 -5.21 4.35 -7.83
C LEU A 16 -4.46 3.22 -7.13
N PHE A 17 -3.69 2.44 -7.89
CA PHE A 17 -2.89 1.36 -7.33
C PHE A 17 -1.84 1.90 -6.36
N TYR A 18 -1.09 2.92 -6.77
CA TYR A 18 -0.02 3.50 -5.95
C TYR A 18 -0.56 4.21 -4.72
N ASN A 19 -1.79 4.72 -4.78
CA ASN A 19 -2.41 5.40 -3.65
C ASN A 19 -3.20 4.45 -2.75
N LYS A 20 -3.14 3.14 -3.03
CA LYS A 20 -3.83 2.16 -2.21
C LYS A 20 -3.19 2.08 -0.83
N HIS A 21 -4.04 1.98 0.19
CA HIS A 21 -3.61 1.77 1.56
C HIS A 21 -3.90 0.34 1.98
N LEU A 22 -2.94 -0.25 2.66
CA LEU A 22 -3.01 -1.64 3.08
C LEU A 22 -3.26 -1.72 4.59
N SER A 23 -3.98 -2.76 5.01
CA SER A 23 -4.04 -3.13 6.42
C SER A 23 -2.76 -3.89 6.79
N VAL A 24 -2.53 -4.11 8.10
CA VAL A 24 -1.39 -4.92 8.55
C VAL A 24 -1.46 -6.32 7.93
N LYS A 25 -2.65 -6.90 7.89
CA LYS A 25 -2.86 -8.23 7.29
C LYS A 25 -2.48 -8.25 5.81
N GLU A 26 -2.93 -7.25 5.05
CA GLU A 26 -2.63 -7.15 3.63
C GLU A 26 -1.14 -6.92 3.40
N CYS A 27 -0.53 -6.05 4.20
CA CYS A 27 0.90 -5.77 4.12
C CYS A 27 1.73 -7.02 4.43
N ALA A 28 1.33 -7.78 5.44
CA ALA A 28 2.00 -9.03 5.80
C ALA A 28 1.96 -10.02 4.65
N LYS A 29 0.83 -10.12 3.95
CA LYS A 29 0.70 -10.97 2.77
C LYS A 29 1.59 -10.49 1.63
N LEU A 30 1.58 -9.19 1.38
CA LEU A 30 2.35 -8.60 0.28
C LEU A 30 3.84 -8.86 0.45
N LEU A 31 4.35 -8.71 1.68
CA LEU A 31 5.77 -8.87 1.98
C LEU A 31 6.13 -10.29 2.39
N ASN A 32 5.14 -11.18 2.48
CA ASN A 32 5.32 -12.56 2.95
C ASN A 32 5.97 -12.60 4.33
N LYS A 33 5.45 -11.78 5.24
CA LYS A 33 5.94 -11.66 6.62
C LYS A 33 4.79 -11.87 7.60
N ASP A 34 5.14 -12.09 8.87
CA ASP A 34 4.18 -12.18 9.96
C ASP A 34 3.65 -10.79 10.30
N LYS A 35 2.40 -10.73 10.77
CA LYS A 35 1.78 -9.48 11.24
C LYS A 35 2.63 -8.81 12.32
N ARG A 36 3.19 -9.59 13.23
CA ARG A 36 4.05 -9.06 14.29
C ARG A 36 5.27 -8.36 13.74
N THR A 37 5.84 -8.91 12.67
CA THR A 37 6.98 -8.30 11.99
C THR A 37 6.60 -6.96 11.39
N ILE A 38 5.40 -6.88 10.77
CA ILE A 38 4.91 -5.64 10.19
C ILE A 38 4.69 -4.58 11.27
N ILE A 39 4.03 -4.95 12.36
CA ILE A 39 3.77 -4.03 13.46
C ILE A 39 5.07 -3.53 14.08
N LYS A 40 6.03 -4.41 14.25
CA LYS A 40 7.35 -4.04 14.77
C LYS A 40 8.07 -3.08 13.83
N ALA A 41 7.99 -3.33 12.52
CA ALA A 41 8.59 -2.46 11.52
C ALA A 41 7.93 -1.08 11.52
N ILE A 42 6.63 -1.00 11.71
CA ILE A 42 5.90 0.27 11.83
C ILE A 42 6.38 1.01 13.09
N TYR A 43 6.49 0.30 14.19
CA TYR A 43 6.93 0.86 15.46
C TYR A 43 8.36 1.40 15.36
N ASN A 44 9.22 0.70 14.66
CA ASN A 44 10.62 1.10 14.45
C ASN A 44 10.79 2.13 13.32
N LYS A 45 9.68 2.56 12.70
CA LYS A 45 9.67 3.53 11.60
C LYS A 45 10.34 3.02 10.33
N GLU A 46 10.46 1.72 10.18
CA GLU A 46 10.95 1.10 8.95
C GLU A 46 9.86 1.09 7.88
N ILE A 47 8.61 1.00 8.31
CA ILE A 47 7.44 1.08 7.44
C ILE A 47 6.62 2.30 7.88
N LYS A 48 6.31 3.17 6.93
CA LYS A 48 5.47 4.32 7.20
C LYS A 48 4.00 3.88 7.23
N ALA A 49 3.29 4.29 8.26
CA ALA A 49 1.87 3.98 8.43
C ALA A 49 1.19 5.06 9.25
N THR A 50 -0.10 5.23 9.01
CA THR A 50 -0.96 6.12 9.79
C THR A 50 -1.85 5.26 10.66
N ARG A 51 -1.88 5.55 11.96
CA ARG A 51 -2.77 4.84 12.88
C ARG A 51 -4.13 5.49 12.89
N ILE A 52 -5.16 4.70 12.63
CA ILE A 52 -6.55 5.14 12.64
C ILE A 52 -7.30 4.25 13.63
N GLY A 53 -7.56 4.77 14.83
CA GLY A 53 -8.14 3.97 15.90
C GLY A 53 -7.22 2.82 16.29
N LYS A 54 -7.71 1.60 16.15
CA LYS A 54 -6.94 0.38 16.45
C LYS A 54 -6.29 -0.23 15.21
N SER A 55 -6.44 0.43 14.06
CA SER A 55 -5.95 -0.08 12.78
C SER A 55 -4.82 0.77 12.25
N TYR A 56 -4.06 0.22 11.31
CA TYR A 56 -3.02 0.93 10.59
C TYR A 56 -3.39 1.04 9.12
N SER A 57 -3.11 2.20 8.53
CA SER A 57 -3.22 2.43 7.11
C SER A 57 -1.81 2.56 6.55
N ILE A 58 -1.40 1.60 5.72
CA ILE A 58 -0.03 1.50 5.22
C ILE A 58 -0.02 1.83 3.72
N PRO A 59 0.57 2.97 3.32
CA PRO A 59 0.64 3.31 1.90
C PRO A 59 1.44 2.28 1.12
N GLN A 60 0.83 1.70 0.08
CA GLN A 60 1.47 0.69 -0.75
C GLN A 60 2.63 1.27 -1.55
N LEU A 61 2.58 2.55 -1.87
CA LEU A 61 3.59 3.22 -2.68
C LEU A 61 5.00 3.04 -2.13
N GLN A 62 5.15 2.99 -0.80
CA GLN A 62 6.48 2.86 -0.18
C GLN A 62 7.19 1.55 -0.52
N PHE A 63 6.44 0.54 -0.98
CA PHE A 63 7.01 -0.75 -1.36
C PHE A 63 7.34 -0.82 -2.86
N GLN A 64 7.09 0.23 -3.58
CA GLN A 64 7.40 0.31 -5.00
C GLN A 64 8.89 0.61 -5.19
N LYS A 65 9.54 -0.21 -6.00
CA LYS A 65 10.95 0.02 -6.35
C LYS A 65 11.07 0.74 -7.68
#